data_2664e30d0ba80540d827637c4ab3ca10
#
_entry.id   2664e30d0ba80540d827637c4ab3ca10
#
_cell.length_a   1.000
_cell.length_b   1.000
_cell.length_c   1.000
_cell.angle_alpha   90.00
_cell.angle_beta   90.00
_cell.angle_gamma   90.00
#
_symmetry.space_group_name_H-M   'P 1'
#
loop_
_entity.id
_entity.type
_entity.pdbx_description
1 polymer ?
#
loop_
_entity_poly.entity_id
_entity_poly.type
_entity_poly.pdbx_seq_one_letter_code
_entity_poly.pdbx_strand_id
1 'polypeptide(L)'
;MQRVLVKVQDLSKNESFIQLIKYGLIGLLGLVVDFGFYYVMTTVFKMVPEIANFISSSLGLINNFFWNSFANFKVHDHMVIRFIKYYLVGQTTTLFTTGCLFVFVTLLHQNQLIVKVVSTLVATLIQFIINKVFTFKKN
;
A
#
# COMPACT_ATOMS: atom_id res chain seq x y z
N MET A 1 11.04 -26.54 -25.89
CA MET A 1 10.79 -25.11 -25.92
C MET A 1 9.53 -24.74 -25.15
N GLN A 2 8.39 -25.39 -25.39
CA GLN A 2 7.16 -25.15 -24.64
C GLN A 2 7.31 -25.41 -23.13
N ARG A 3 8.04 -26.45 -22.73
CA ARG A 3 8.29 -26.77 -21.31
C ARG A 3 9.06 -25.65 -20.60
N VAL A 4 9.99 -25.01 -21.29
CA VAL A 4 10.77 -23.91 -20.71
C VAL A 4 9.90 -22.68 -20.53
N LEU A 5 9.03 -22.35 -21.51
CA LEU A 5 8.12 -21.22 -21.44
C LEU A 5 7.11 -21.39 -20.32
N VAL A 6 6.53 -22.59 -20.15
CA VAL A 6 5.60 -22.90 -19.06
C VAL A 6 6.31 -22.74 -17.70
N LYS A 7 7.54 -23.24 -17.57
CA LYS A 7 8.32 -23.13 -16.35
C LYS A 7 8.65 -21.67 -15.99
N VAL A 8 8.98 -20.85 -16.99
CA VAL A 8 9.23 -19.43 -16.79
C VAL A 8 7.96 -18.70 -16.36
N GLN A 9 6.81 -19.03 -16.98
CA GLN A 9 5.51 -18.47 -16.59
C GLN A 9 5.14 -18.83 -15.16
N ASP A 10 5.36 -20.10 -14.76
CA ASP A 10 5.08 -20.57 -13.40
C ASP A 10 5.97 -19.84 -12.38
N LEU A 11 7.25 -19.67 -12.66
CA LEU A 11 8.18 -18.94 -11.80
C LEU A 11 7.77 -17.47 -11.67
N SER A 12 7.33 -16.84 -12.76
CA SER A 12 6.86 -15.46 -12.75
C SER A 12 5.59 -15.30 -11.92
N LYS A 13 4.65 -16.23 -12.03
CA LYS A 13 3.42 -16.24 -11.22
C LYS A 13 3.74 -16.42 -9.74
N ASN A 14 4.64 -17.34 -9.39
CA ASN A 14 5.05 -17.58 -8.02
C ASN A 14 5.76 -16.35 -7.44
N GLU A 15 6.61 -15.72 -8.21
CA GLU A 15 7.29 -14.49 -7.80
C GLU A 15 6.28 -13.37 -7.53
N SER A 16 5.29 -13.19 -8.42
CA SER A 16 4.25 -12.18 -8.24
C SER A 16 3.40 -12.45 -7.01
N PHE A 17 3.06 -13.72 -6.75
CA PHE A 17 2.28 -14.11 -5.58
C PHE A 17 3.05 -13.83 -4.29
N ILE A 18 4.34 -14.16 -4.25
CA ILE A 18 5.21 -13.87 -3.09
C ILE A 18 5.32 -12.37 -2.88
N GLN A 19 5.48 -11.60 -3.96
CA GLN A 19 5.53 -10.13 -3.88
C GLN A 19 4.23 -9.56 -3.32
N LEU A 20 3.08 -10.12 -3.70
CA LEU A 20 1.79 -9.68 -3.17
C LEU A 20 1.68 -9.95 -1.68
N ILE A 21 2.09 -11.13 -1.21
CA ILE A 21 2.09 -11.46 0.21
C ILE A 21 3.01 -10.51 0.98
N LYS A 22 4.22 -10.28 0.48
CA LYS A 22 5.16 -9.34 1.10
C LYS A 22 4.58 -7.93 1.14
N TYR A 23 3.92 -7.50 0.06
CA TYR A 23 3.29 -6.18 0.00
C TYR A 23 2.24 -6.02 1.10
N GLY A 24 1.39 -7.04 1.28
CA GLY A 24 0.39 -7.04 2.34
C GLY A 24 0.99 -7.02 3.73
N LEU A 25 2.02 -7.83 3.98
CA LEU A 25 2.71 -7.87 5.28
C LEU A 25 3.42 -6.55 5.57
N ILE A 26 4.06 -5.97 4.58
CA ILE A 26 4.69 -4.64 4.71
C ILE A 26 3.64 -3.58 5.03
N GLY A 27 2.46 -3.66 4.38
CA GLY A 27 1.35 -2.77 4.68
C GLY A 27 0.90 -2.85 6.12
N LEU A 28 0.80 -4.06 6.67
CA LEU A 28 0.47 -4.26 8.09
C LEU A 28 1.55 -3.65 9.00
N LEU A 29 2.82 -3.83 8.66
CA LEU A 29 3.91 -3.22 9.40
C LEU A 29 3.82 -1.70 9.37
N GLY A 30 3.47 -1.12 8.22
CA GLY A 30 3.25 0.32 8.09
C GLY A 30 2.12 0.84 8.97
N LEU A 31 1.04 0.05 9.11
CA LEU A 31 -0.04 0.41 10.02
C LEU A 31 0.43 0.41 11.49
N VAL A 32 1.26 -0.56 11.86
CA VAL A 32 1.85 -0.60 13.22
C VAL A 32 2.71 0.64 13.45
N VAL A 33 3.53 1.04 12.48
CA VAL A 33 4.36 2.24 12.58
C VAL A 33 3.47 3.48 12.71
N ASP A 34 2.46 3.62 11.84
CA ASP A 34 1.53 4.74 11.87
C ASP A 34 0.84 4.86 13.22
N PHE A 35 0.14 3.81 13.66
CA PHE A 35 -0.59 3.84 14.91
C PHE A 35 0.31 4.00 16.12
N GLY A 36 1.49 3.39 16.11
CA GLY A 36 2.47 3.53 17.20
C GLY A 36 2.95 4.97 17.37
N PHE A 37 3.37 5.61 16.28
CA PHE A 37 3.80 7.01 16.34
C PHE A 37 2.65 7.95 16.64
N TYR A 38 1.46 7.68 16.07
CA TYR A 38 0.26 8.47 16.39
C TYR A 38 -0.03 8.44 17.89
N TYR A 39 -0.03 7.26 18.49
CA TYR A 39 -0.29 7.09 19.91
C TYR A 39 0.73 7.87 20.75
N VAL A 40 2.01 7.74 20.44
CA VAL A 40 3.08 8.44 21.19
C VAL A 40 2.92 9.96 21.04
N MET A 41 2.71 10.44 19.81
CA MET A 41 2.60 11.88 19.58
C MET A 41 1.37 12.50 20.24
N THR A 42 0.25 11.81 20.25
CA THR A 42 -0.98 12.33 20.86
C THR A 42 -0.99 12.18 22.37
N THR A 43 -0.43 11.09 22.90
CA THR A 43 -0.49 10.76 24.34
C THR A 43 0.68 11.33 25.12
N VAL A 44 1.91 11.19 24.60
CA VAL A 44 3.13 11.64 25.30
C VAL A 44 3.42 13.11 25.02
N PHE A 45 3.44 13.49 23.74
CA PHE A 45 3.76 14.87 23.33
C PHE A 45 2.54 15.76 23.27
N LYS A 46 1.34 15.21 23.43
CA LYS A 46 0.06 15.94 23.42
C LYS A 46 -0.12 16.81 22.19
N MET A 47 0.30 16.29 21.05
CA MET A 47 0.13 16.98 19.77
C MET A 47 -1.33 16.96 19.33
N VAL A 48 -1.71 17.95 18.54
CA VAL A 48 -3.03 18.01 17.92
C VAL A 48 -3.21 16.75 17.04
N PRO A 49 -4.36 16.04 17.15
CA PRO A 49 -4.55 14.76 16.43
C PRO A 49 -4.36 14.87 14.91
N GLU A 50 -4.79 15.96 14.29
CA GLU A 50 -4.69 16.14 12.85
C GLU A 50 -3.23 16.22 12.40
N ILE A 51 -2.40 16.93 13.15
CA ILE A 51 -0.97 17.06 12.85
C ILE A 51 -0.27 15.72 13.12
N ALA A 52 -0.60 15.09 14.26
CA ALA A 52 -0.04 13.78 14.61
C ALA A 52 -0.38 12.73 13.54
N ASN A 53 -1.61 12.72 13.05
CA ASN A 53 -2.06 11.79 12.01
C ASN A 53 -1.29 12.01 10.70
N PHE A 54 -1.09 13.25 10.29
CA PHE A 54 -0.33 13.56 9.07
C PHE A 54 1.10 13.03 9.18
N ILE A 55 1.77 13.28 10.30
CA ILE A 55 3.15 12.84 10.50
C ILE A 55 3.23 11.33 10.59
N SER A 56 2.37 10.70 11.38
CA SER A 56 2.39 9.24 11.58
C SER A 56 2.05 8.49 10.29
N SER A 57 1.07 8.95 9.55
CA SER A 57 0.71 8.36 8.24
C SER A 57 1.87 8.46 7.26
N SER A 58 2.57 9.61 7.26
CA SER A 58 3.75 9.81 6.41
C SER A 58 4.87 8.85 6.80
N LEU A 59 5.09 8.64 8.10
CA LEU A 59 6.09 7.68 8.56
C LEU A 59 5.74 6.26 8.16
N GLY A 60 4.46 5.88 8.28
CA GLY A 60 3.98 4.58 7.82
C GLY A 60 4.19 4.40 6.32
N LEU A 61 3.89 5.42 5.53
CA LEU A 61 4.07 5.42 4.08
C LEU A 61 5.55 5.28 3.70
N ILE A 62 6.42 6.03 4.37
CA ILE A 62 7.87 5.96 4.14
C ILE A 62 8.37 4.55 4.47
N ASN A 63 7.91 3.98 5.59
CA ASN A 63 8.26 2.62 5.99
C ASN A 63 7.84 1.61 4.92
N ASN A 64 6.60 1.71 4.43
CA ASN A 64 6.08 0.83 3.38
C ASN A 64 6.90 0.94 2.09
N PHE A 65 7.23 2.15 1.69
CA PHE A 65 8.03 2.39 0.49
C PHE A 65 9.42 1.76 0.63
N PHE A 66 10.06 1.98 1.78
CA PHE A 66 11.39 1.47 2.04
C PHE A 66 11.44 -0.06 1.97
N TRP A 67 10.53 -0.73 2.69
CA TRP A 67 10.50 -2.19 2.71
C TRP A 67 10.13 -2.78 1.34
N ASN A 68 9.18 -2.17 0.63
CA ASN A 68 8.85 -2.63 -0.71
C ASN A 68 10.03 -2.45 -1.67
N SER A 69 10.76 -1.35 -1.55
CA SER A 69 11.90 -1.09 -2.41
C SER A 69 13.06 -2.06 -2.15
N PHE A 70 13.40 -2.29 -0.88
CA PHE A 70 14.59 -3.07 -0.53
C PHE A 70 14.31 -4.57 -0.37
N ALA A 71 13.17 -4.95 0.19
CA ALA A 71 12.89 -6.35 0.54
C ALA A 71 11.94 -7.03 -0.43
N ASN A 72 11.03 -6.29 -1.08
CA ASN A 72 10.00 -6.90 -1.94
C ASN A 72 10.38 -6.83 -3.42
N PHE A 73 10.45 -5.63 -3.99
CA PHE A 73 10.72 -5.46 -5.41
C PHE A 73 12.22 -5.36 -5.74
N LYS A 74 13.05 -5.12 -4.73
CA LYS A 74 14.52 -5.06 -4.84
C LYS A 74 14.98 -4.06 -5.90
N VAL A 75 14.46 -2.84 -5.81
CA VAL A 75 14.79 -1.73 -6.71
C VAL A 75 15.30 -0.58 -5.86
N HIS A 76 16.54 -0.14 -6.09
CA HIS A 76 17.23 0.80 -5.22
C HIS A 76 17.66 2.10 -5.93
N ASP A 77 17.36 2.25 -7.22
CA ASP A 77 17.72 3.44 -7.99
C ASP A 77 16.53 4.39 -8.11
N HIS A 78 16.82 5.65 -8.41
CA HIS A 78 15.81 6.70 -8.63
C HIS A 78 14.79 6.78 -7.49
N MET A 79 15.25 6.72 -6.24
CA MET A 79 14.40 6.55 -5.06
C MET A 79 13.43 7.71 -4.87
N VAL A 80 13.85 8.95 -5.16
CA VAL A 80 12.98 10.13 -4.97
C VAL A 80 11.78 10.07 -5.93
N ILE A 81 12.05 9.79 -7.21
CA ILE A 81 10.99 9.68 -8.21
C ILE A 81 10.06 8.51 -7.90
N ARG A 82 10.62 7.38 -7.48
CA ARG A 82 9.83 6.19 -7.09
C ARG A 82 8.95 6.49 -5.88
N PHE A 83 9.47 7.25 -4.91
CA PHE A 83 8.68 7.63 -3.73
C PHE A 83 7.51 8.53 -4.12
N ILE A 84 7.73 9.51 -5.01
CA ILE A 84 6.66 10.37 -5.49
C ILE A 84 5.58 9.54 -6.20
N LYS A 85 5.97 8.61 -7.05
CA LYS A 85 5.03 7.70 -7.72
C LYS A 85 4.24 6.87 -6.71
N TYR A 86 4.92 6.30 -5.72
CA TYR A 86 4.31 5.50 -4.67
C TYR A 86 3.27 6.32 -3.90
N TYR A 87 3.63 7.55 -3.53
CA TYR A 87 2.72 8.46 -2.82
C TYR A 87 1.48 8.76 -3.66
N LEU A 88 1.65 9.08 -4.93
CA LEU A 88 0.53 9.39 -5.82
C LEU A 88 -0.39 8.18 -6.01
N VAL A 89 0.17 6.99 -6.16
CA VAL A 89 -0.60 5.75 -6.26
C VAL A 89 -1.42 5.55 -4.96
N GLY A 90 -0.80 5.77 -3.81
CA GLY A 90 -1.49 5.67 -2.52
C GLY A 90 -2.67 6.63 -2.42
N GLN A 91 -2.50 7.87 -2.86
CA GLN A 91 -3.59 8.87 -2.85
C GLN A 91 -4.74 8.46 -3.79
N THR A 92 -4.42 7.92 -4.96
CA THR A 92 -5.42 7.44 -5.90
C THR A 92 -6.26 6.31 -5.29
N THR A 93 -5.63 5.36 -4.60
CA THR A 93 -6.36 4.26 -3.94
C THR A 93 -7.19 4.76 -2.76
N THR A 94 -6.73 5.79 -2.06
CA THR A 94 -7.51 6.44 -1.00
C THR A 94 -8.77 7.07 -1.57
N LEU A 95 -8.66 7.76 -2.71
CA LEU A 95 -9.83 8.32 -3.41
C LEU A 95 -10.80 7.20 -3.85
N PHE A 96 -10.27 6.09 -4.32
CA PHE A 96 -11.09 4.94 -4.72
C PHE A 96 -11.88 4.38 -3.54
N THR A 97 -11.23 4.13 -2.40
CA THR A 97 -11.92 3.60 -1.21
C THR A 97 -12.93 4.60 -0.66
N THR A 98 -12.60 5.87 -0.66
CA THR A 98 -13.52 6.94 -0.24
C THR A 98 -14.75 6.97 -1.14
N GLY A 99 -14.55 6.86 -2.46
CA GLY A 99 -15.65 6.79 -3.42
C GLY A 99 -16.54 5.58 -3.20
N CYS A 100 -15.96 4.42 -2.92
CA CYS A 100 -16.72 3.21 -2.61
C CYS A 100 -17.56 3.38 -1.35
N LEU A 101 -17.00 3.98 -0.29
CA LEU A 101 -17.75 4.25 0.93
C LEU A 101 -18.91 5.21 0.67
N PHE A 102 -18.67 6.26 -0.11
CA PHE A 102 -19.73 7.21 -0.44
C PHE A 102 -20.87 6.53 -1.19
N VAL A 103 -20.55 5.76 -2.25
CA VAL A 103 -21.58 5.13 -3.08
C VAL A 103 -22.31 4.03 -2.32
N PHE A 104 -21.59 3.10 -1.70
CA PHE A 104 -22.20 1.92 -1.13
C PHE A 104 -22.76 2.14 0.28
N VAL A 105 -22.16 3.01 1.08
CA VAL A 105 -22.63 3.29 2.44
C VAL A 105 -23.60 4.46 2.46
N THR A 106 -23.22 5.60 1.91
CA THR A 106 -24.04 6.82 2.00
C THR A 106 -25.26 6.76 1.09
N LEU A 107 -25.11 6.29 -0.15
CA LEU A 107 -26.21 6.25 -1.12
C LEU A 107 -27.02 4.95 -1.04
N LEU A 108 -26.35 3.78 -0.91
CA LEU A 108 -26.99 2.48 -0.96
C LEU A 108 -27.22 1.84 0.42
N HIS A 109 -26.77 2.50 1.49
CA HIS A 109 -26.96 2.06 2.89
C HIS A 109 -26.45 0.66 3.19
N GLN A 110 -25.34 0.25 2.55
CA GLN A 110 -24.68 -1.02 2.85
C GLN A 110 -23.87 -0.93 4.13
N ASN A 111 -23.49 -2.08 4.67
CA ASN A 111 -22.72 -2.15 5.91
C ASN A 111 -21.34 -1.47 5.74
N GLN A 112 -21.08 -0.45 6.54
CA GLN A 112 -19.86 0.36 6.46
C GLN A 112 -18.58 -0.48 6.61
N LEU A 113 -18.57 -1.41 7.56
CA LEU A 113 -17.38 -2.24 7.83
C LEU A 113 -17.08 -3.18 6.65
N ILE A 114 -18.12 -3.82 6.11
CA ILE A 114 -17.96 -4.73 4.97
C ILE A 114 -17.46 -3.97 3.74
N VAL A 115 -18.06 -2.83 3.44
CA VAL A 115 -17.64 -2.01 2.29
C VAL A 115 -16.19 -1.56 2.46
N LYS A 116 -15.81 -1.11 3.66
CA LYS A 116 -14.44 -0.68 3.94
C LYS A 116 -13.44 -1.82 3.74
N VAL A 117 -13.72 -3.00 4.28
CA VAL A 117 -12.84 -4.17 4.15
C VAL A 117 -12.70 -4.58 2.70
N VAL A 118 -13.82 -4.76 1.99
CA VAL A 118 -13.80 -5.20 0.59
C VAL A 118 -13.11 -4.17 -0.30
N SER A 119 -13.45 -2.89 -0.16
CA SER A 119 -12.85 -1.83 -0.99
C SER A 119 -11.35 -1.70 -0.71
N THR A 120 -10.93 -1.87 0.54
CA THR A 120 -9.51 -1.84 0.92
C THR A 120 -8.74 -3.00 0.30
N LEU A 121 -9.33 -4.21 0.31
CA LEU A 121 -8.70 -5.37 -0.33
C LEU A 121 -8.56 -5.16 -1.84
N VAL A 122 -9.61 -4.69 -2.51
CA VAL A 122 -9.57 -4.40 -3.94
C VAL A 122 -8.54 -3.29 -4.23
N ALA A 123 -8.56 -2.22 -3.45
CA ALA A 123 -7.61 -1.11 -3.60
C ALA A 123 -6.16 -1.58 -3.41
N THR A 124 -5.92 -2.46 -2.43
CA THR A 124 -4.58 -3.02 -2.17
C THR A 124 -4.08 -3.82 -3.37
N LEU A 125 -4.94 -4.64 -3.98
CA LEU A 125 -4.58 -5.39 -5.18
C LEU A 125 -4.26 -4.46 -6.34
N ILE A 126 -5.08 -3.44 -6.57
CA ILE A 126 -4.86 -2.45 -7.62
C ILE A 126 -3.56 -1.70 -7.35
N GLN A 127 -3.35 -1.26 -6.11
CA GLN A 127 -2.16 -0.56 -5.68
C GLN A 127 -0.89 -1.40 -5.89
N PHE A 128 -0.97 -2.69 -5.53
CA PHE A 128 0.14 -3.61 -5.75
C PHE A 128 0.50 -3.69 -7.24
N ILE A 129 -0.49 -3.88 -8.10
CA ILE A 129 -0.26 -4.03 -9.54
C ILE A 129 0.35 -2.74 -10.11
N ILE A 130 -0.22 -1.58 -9.78
CA ILE A 130 0.26 -0.29 -10.27
C ILE A 130 1.68 -0.02 -9.76
N ASN A 131 1.94 -0.25 -8.47
CA ASN A 131 3.27 -0.03 -7.92
C ASN A 131 4.30 -0.97 -8.54
N LYS A 132 3.91 -2.22 -8.79
CA LYS A 132 4.82 -3.20 -9.42
C LYS A 132 5.23 -2.78 -10.83
N VAL A 133 4.27 -2.32 -11.65
CA VAL A 133 4.54 -2.01 -13.05
C VAL A 133 4.92 -0.55 -13.29
N PHE A 134 4.66 0.34 -12.33
CA PHE A 134 4.88 1.78 -12.49
C PHE A 134 5.97 2.30 -11.54
N THR A 135 5.79 2.08 -10.23
CA THR A 135 6.68 2.65 -9.20
C THR A 135 8.02 1.92 -9.14
N PHE A 136 7.96 0.59 -9.08
CA PHE A 136 9.14 -0.26 -8.86
C PHE A 136 9.58 -0.98 -10.14
N LYS A 137 9.18 -0.48 -11.29
CA LYS A 137 9.61 -1.03 -12.56
C LYS A 137 11.12 -0.88 -12.71
N LYS A 138 11.80 -1.98 -13.00
CA LYS A 138 13.24 -1.99 -13.29
C LYS A 138 13.49 -1.45 -14.70
N ASN A 139 14.42 -0.53 -14.82
CA ASN A 139 14.85 0.03 -16.11
C ASN A 139 15.90 -0.84 -16.77
#